data_e020f5a29a59cb3c78a46f543850533b
#
_entry.id   e020f5a29a59cb3c78a46f543850533b
#
_cell.length_a   1.000
_cell.length_b   1.000
_cell.length_c   1.000
_cell.angle_alpha   90.00
_cell.angle_beta   90.00
_cell.angle_gamma   90.00
#
_symmetry.space_group_name_H-M   'P 1'
#
loop_
_entity.id
_entity.type
_entity.pdbx_description
1 polymer ?
#
loop_
_entity_poly.entity_id
_entity_poly.type
_entity_poly.pdbx_seq_one_letter_code
_entity_poly.pdbx_strand_id
1 'polypeptide(L)'
;LIQKAFEVMESRKVALTVIIPADPWLFDYYRDLGYTEAFDYSEETYICPSEIALEQGVLVVPPEVPSMESLYNFFNKKQRERICYVLHGYDDFVTILRELQMSGGQMLTALNIQEEPIGMIFFYPVGDYIYVKELMYDNDNIKNLLLQEATTQSKVEKAVCRTPFTGPGTFPLGMARVLDRDRLIHHWAFTHANSVLNIGELKKMDTQSLTRLLLNYQSREAYMSLMLD
;
A
#
# COMPACT_ATOMS: atom_id res chain seq x y z
N LEU A 1 -18.29 7.45 -18.35
CA LEU A 1 -17.21 8.17 -17.68
C LEU A 1 -15.88 7.38 -17.75
N ILE A 2 -15.85 6.12 -17.29
CA ILE A 2 -14.63 5.28 -17.23
C ILE A 2 -14.05 5.02 -18.62
N GLN A 3 -14.87 4.76 -19.64
CA GLN A 3 -14.37 4.58 -21.01
C GLN A 3 -13.61 5.82 -21.50
N LYS A 4 -14.09 7.02 -21.15
CA LYS A 4 -13.38 8.27 -21.48
C LYS A 4 -12.07 8.41 -20.71
N ALA A 5 -12.02 7.92 -19.46
CA ALA A 5 -10.78 7.87 -18.69
C ALA A 5 -9.75 6.96 -19.37
N PHE A 6 -10.16 5.79 -19.87
CA PHE A 6 -9.24 4.90 -20.61
C PHE A 6 -8.67 5.58 -21.87
N GLU A 7 -9.50 6.23 -22.68
CA GLU A 7 -9.02 6.98 -23.86
C GLU A 7 -7.96 8.04 -23.48
N VAL A 8 -8.19 8.77 -22.36
CA VAL A 8 -7.22 9.77 -21.87
C VAL A 8 -5.94 9.10 -21.38
N MET A 9 -6.03 7.99 -20.62
CA MET A 9 -4.86 7.25 -20.16
C MET A 9 -4.05 6.67 -21.32
N GLU A 10 -4.71 6.09 -22.33
CA GLU A 10 -4.07 5.59 -23.54
C GLU A 10 -3.35 6.71 -24.32
N SER A 11 -4.00 7.87 -24.47
CA SER A 11 -3.37 9.05 -25.12
C SER A 11 -2.13 9.54 -24.37
N ARG A 12 -2.09 9.34 -23.05
CA ARG A 12 -0.94 9.63 -22.16
C ARG A 12 0.06 8.49 -22.08
N LYS A 13 -0.14 7.41 -22.82
CA LYS A 13 0.71 6.21 -22.84
C LYS A 13 0.82 5.56 -21.45
N VAL A 14 -0.27 5.59 -20.67
CA VAL A 14 -0.35 4.83 -19.42
C VAL A 14 -0.41 3.34 -19.76
N ALA A 15 0.52 2.57 -19.22
CA ALA A 15 0.62 1.15 -19.54
C ALA A 15 -0.28 0.26 -18.69
N LEU A 16 -0.49 0.63 -17.42
CA LEU A 16 -1.27 -0.09 -16.43
C LEU A 16 -2.07 0.90 -15.58
N THR A 17 -3.28 0.54 -15.23
CA THR A 17 -4.09 1.27 -14.24
C THR A 17 -4.43 0.37 -13.07
N VAL A 18 -4.52 0.96 -11.89
CA VAL A 18 -4.86 0.28 -10.64
C VAL A 18 -5.98 1.04 -9.92
N ILE A 19 -6.76 0.33 -9.14
CA ILE A 19 -7.88 0.89 -8.38
C ILE A 19 -8.12 0.08 -7.11
N ILE A 20 -8.56 0.73 -6.04
CA ILE A 20 -9.15 0.08 -4.86
C ILE A 20 -10.67 0.26 -4.95
N PRO A 21 -11.47 -0.81 -5.13
CA PRO A 21 -12.91 -0.72 -5.03
C PRO A 21 -13.34 -0.38 -3.60
N ALA A 22 -14.11 0.70 -3.43
CA ALA A 22 -14.56 1.16 -2.11
C ALA A 22 -15.60 0.21 -1.46
N ASP A 23 -16.32 -0.54 -2.29
CA ASP A 23 -17.36 -1.49 -1.84
C ASP A 23 -17.18 -2.86 -2.51
N PRO A 24 -17.57 -3.97 -1.87
CA PRO A 24 -17.45 -5.31 -2.43
C PRO A 24 -18.11 -5.50 -3.81
N TRP A 25 -19.25 -4.88 -4.06
CA TRP A 25 -19.95 -4.99 -5.36
C TRP A 25 -19.21 -4.31 -6.51
N LEU A 26 -18.32 -3.35 -6.22
CA LEU A 26 -17.50 -2.68 -7.22
C LEU A 26 -16.44 -3.57 -7.84
N PHE A 27 -16.05 -4.67 -7.17
CA PHE A 27 -15.15 -5.65 -7.77
C PHE A 27 -15.78 -6.27 -9.03
N ASP A 28 -17.06 -6.64 -8.99
CA ASP A 28 -17.77 -7.18 -10.17
C ASP A 28 -17.90 -6.12 -11.25
N TYR A 29 -18.29 -4.90 -10.87
CA TYR A 29 -18.39 -3.78 -11.82
C TYR A 29 -17.08 -3.50 -12.55
N TYR A 30 -15.96 -3.45 -11.84
CA TYR A 30 -14.65 -3.23 -12.48
C TYR A 30 -14.15 -4.45 -13.24
N ARG A 31 -14.53 -5.66 -12.84
CA ARG A 31 -14.22 -6.88 -13.57
C ARG A 31 -14.87 -6.88 -14.97
N ASP A 32 -16.09 -6.38 -15.08
CA ASP A 32 -16.77 -6.19 -16.38
C ASP A 32 -16.08 -5.13 -17.26
N LEU A 33 -15.30 -4.23 -16.66
CA LEU A 33 -14.47 -3.26 -17.37
C LEU A 33 -13.05 -3.77 -17.66
N GLY A 34 -12.76 -5.04 -17.44
CA GLY A 34 -11.49 -5.70 -17.75
C GLY A 34 -10.42 -5.58 -16.67
N TYR A 35 -10.77 -5.10 -15.46
CA TYR A 35 -9.89 -5.21 -14.30
C TYR A 35 -9.89 -6.63 -13.73
N THR A 36 -8.87 -6.96 -12.98
CA THR A 36 -8.78 -8.18 -12.17
C THR A 36 -8.10 -7.89 -10.85
N GLU A 37 -8.40 -8.69 -9.84
CA GLU A 37 -7.69 -8.63 -8.56
C GLU A 37 -6.19 -8.81 -8.81
N ALA A 38 -5.39 -7.99 -8.16
CA ALA A 38 -3.94 -7.97 -8.35
C ALA A 38 -3.16 -7.62 -7.07
N PHE A 39 -3.85 -7.17 -6.03
CA PHE A 39 -3.28 -6.77 -4.76
C PHE A 39 -4.16 -7.29 -3.64
N ASP A 40 -3.55 -7.99 -2.69
CA ASP A 40 -4.22 -8.52 -1.51
C ASP A 40 -3.63 -7.91 -0.25
N TYR A 41 -4.34 -8.04 0.88
CA TYR A 41 -3.83 -7.70 2.20
C TYR A 41 -4.22 -8.77 3.22
N SER A 42 -3.49 -8.80 4.31
CA SER A 42 -3.84 -9.52 5.53
C SER A 42 -4.12 -8.53 6.66
N GLU A 43 -4.74 -9.00 7.74
CA GLU A 43 -4.90 -8.24 8.97
C GLU A 43 -4.25 -8.98 10.13
N GLU A 44 -3.47 -8.25 10.91
CA GLU A 44 -2.86 -8.72 12.14
C GLU A 44 -3.42 -7.94 13.33
N THR A 45 -3.79 -8.66 14.39
CA THR A 45 -4.28 -8.04 15.62
C THR A 45 -3.19 -8.03 16.69
N TYR A 46 -2.94 -6.87 17.26
CA TYR A 46 -2.02 -6.65 18.35
C TYR A 46 -2.79 -6.20 19.59
N ILE A 47 -2.46 -6.80 20.75
CA ILE A 47 -2.86 -6.29 22.06
C ILE A 47 -1.65 -5.54 22.62
N CYS A 48 -1.79 -4.25 22.77
CA CYS A 48 -0.70 -3.37 23.18
C CYS A 48 -0.77 -3.17 24.71
N PRO A 49 0.21 -3.65 25.49
CA PRO A 49 0.26 -3.39 26.91
C PRO A 49 0.52 -1.90 27.19
N SER A 50 -0.01 -1.40 28.29
CA SER A 50 0.13 -0.01 28.69
C SER A 50 1.57 0.43 29.05
N GLU A 51 2.46 -0.54 29.26
CA GLU A 51 3.86 -0.30 29.59
C GLU A 51 4.79 -1.08 28.67
N ILE A 52 5.51 -0.38 27.79
CA ILE A 52 6.68 -0.90 27.09
C ILE A 52 7.91 -0.14 27.58
N ALA A 53 9.04 -0.82 27.68
CA ALA A 53 10.32 -0.17 27.96
C ALA A 53 10.64 0.82 26.83
N LEU A 54 10.71 2.11 27.17
CA LEU A 54 11.11 3.15 26.23
C LEU A 54 12.50 2.82 25.67
N GLU A 55 12.62 2.74 24.36
CA GLU A 55 13.92 2.61 23.70
C GLU A 55 14.67 3.95 23.88
N GLN A 56 15.86 3.90 24.50
CA GLN A 56 16.63 5.12 24.75
C GLN A 56 17.00 5.79 23.43
N GLY A 57 16.72 7.08 23.32
CA GLY A 57 17.06 7.89 22.15
C GLY A 57 16.04 7.83 21.02
N VAL A 58 14.85 7.28 21.26
CA VAL A 58 13.73 7.32 20.29
C VAL A 58 12.63 8.23 20.83
N LEU A 59 12.12 9.12 19.97
CA LEU A 59 11.00 10.00 20.25
C LEU A 59 9.87 9.73 19.25
N VAL A 60 8.64 9.53 19.74
CA VAL A 60 7.44 9.46 18.88
C VAL A 60 6.75 10.83 18.86
N VAL A 61 6.53 11.34 17.66
CA VAL A 61 6.02 12.69 17.42
C VAL A 61 4.91 12.70 16.36
N PRO A 62 4.04 13.73 16.36
CA PRO A 62 3.10 13.95 15.26
C PRO A 62 3.83 14.42 13.98
N PRO A 63 3.17 14.37 12.81
CA PRO A 63 3.80 14.61 11.51
C PRO A 63 4.29 16.05 11.28
N GLU A 64 3.89 17.00 12.12
CA GLU A 64 4.30 18.40 12.02
C GLU A 64 5.71 18.66 12.54
N VAL A 65 6.30 17.74 13.30
CA VAL A 65 7.63 17.91 13.92
C VAL A 65 8.77 17.71 12.92
N PRO A 66 8.83 16.58 12.17
CA PRO A 66 9.84 16.45 11.12
C PRO A 66 9.44 17.21 9.85
N SER A 67 10.42 17.49 8.97
CA SER A 67 10.10 18.10 7.68
C SER A 67 9.31 17.11 6.80
N MET A 68 8.39 17.64 5.97
CA MET A 68 7.61 16.84 5.04
C MET A 68 8.51 16.05 4.06
N GLU A 69 9.65 16.64 3.67
CA GLU A 69 10.63 15.98 2.82
C GLU A 69 11.27 14.76 3.51
N SER A 70 11.62 14.89 4.78
CA SER A 70 12.19 13.79 5.58
C SER A 70 11.17 12.64 5.73
N LEU A 71 9.91 12.98 6.02
CA LEU A 71 8.81 11.99 6.07
C LEU A 71 8.65 11.27 4.74
N TYR A 72 8.56 12.01 3.63
CA TYR A 72 8.41 11.43 2.31
C TYR A 72 9.59 10.54 1.93
N ASN A 73 10.82 10.95 2.23
CA ASN A 73 12.01 10.17 1.92
C ASN A 73 12.02 8.82 2.66
N PHE A 74 11.64 8.80 3.94
CA PHE A 74 11.49 7.55 4.70
C PHE A 74 10.37 6.69 4.12
N PHE A 75 9.18 7.26 3.89
CA PHE A 75 8.06 6.57 3.28
C PHE A 75 8.44 5.93 1.94
N ASN A 76 9.02 6.71 1.02
CA ASN A 76 9.43 6.22 -0.29
C ASN A 76 10.52 5.13 -0.22
N LYS A 77 11.47 5.27 0.73
CA LYS A 77 12.47 4.22 1.01
C LYS A 77 11.78 2.91 1.40
N LYS A 78 10.86 2.95 2.37
CA LYS A 78 10.14 1.76 2.85
C LYS A 78 9.22 1.14 1.80
N GLN A 79 8.59 1.95 0.96
CA GLN A 79 7.83 1.46 -0.20
C GLN A 79 8.73 0.64 -1.14
N ARG A 80 9.93 1.12 -1.44
CA ARG A 80 10.89 0.47 -2.36
C ARG A 80 11.51 -0.82 -1.81
N GLU A 81 11.41 -1.08 -0.53
CA GLU A 81 11.82 -2.36 0.08
C GLU A 81 10.82 -3.49 -0.22
N ARG A 82 9.60 -3.17 -0.70
CA ARG A 82 8.56 -4.16 -1.05
C ARG A 82 8.75 -4.72 -2.45
N ILE A 83 8.30 -5.94 -2.67
CA ILE A 83 8.50 -6.67 -3.94
C ILE A 83 7.62 -6.09 -5.06
N CYS A 84 6.36 -5.78 -4.77
CA CYS A 84 5.40 -5.24 -5.72
C CYS A 84 4.54 -4.18 -5.02
N TYR A 85 4.65 -2.94 -5.47
CA TYR A 85 4.03 -1.80 -4.80
C TYR A 85 3.64 -0.71 -5.80
N VAL A 86 2.70 0.12 -5.39
CA VAL A 86 2.34 1.35 -6.10
C VAL A 86 3.14 2.50 -5.50
N LEU A 87 3.94 3.17 -6.30
CA LEU A 87 4.71 4.33 -5.88
C LEU A 87 3.81 5.56 -5.78
N HIS A 88 4.01 6.34 -4.74
CA HIS A 88 3.44 7.66 -4.57
C HIS A 88 4.50 8.73 -4.82
N GLY A 89 4.15 9.78 -5.57
CA GLY A 89 4.96 10.99 -5.65
C GLY A 89 4.89 11.80 -4.37
N TYR A 90 5.72 12.85 -4.27
CA TYR A 90 5.70 13.74 -3.12
C TYR A 90 4.33 14.42 -2.93
N ASP A 91 3.74 14.92 -4.01
CA ASP A 91 2.43 15.58 -3.97
C ASP A 91 1.31 14.61 -3.59
N ASP A 92 1.39 13.35 -4.04
CA ASP A 92 0.45 12.29 -3.63
C ASP A 92 0.56 12.03 -2.14
N PHE A 93 1.78 11.92 -1.60
CA PHE A 93 2.01 11.71 -0.17
C PHE A 93 1.44 12.86 0.68
N VAL A 94 1.66 14.11 0.27
CA VAL A 94 1.08 15.28 0.93
C VAL A 94 -0.45 15.24 0.89
N THR A 95 -1.03 14.83 -0.22
CA THR A 95 -2.49 14.69 -0.38
C THR A 95 -3.04 13.59 0.54
N ILE A 96 -2.38 12.43 0.60
CA ILE A 96 -2.72 11.32 1.50
C ILE A 96 -2.76 11.78 2.96
N LEU A 97 -1.76 12.53 3.41
CA LEU A 97 -1.73 13.04 4.79
C LEU A 97 -2.88 14.00 5.09
N ARG A 98 -3.22 14.88 4.15
CA ARG A 98 -4.37 15.79 4.30
C ARG A 98 -5.68 15.04 4.39
N GLU A 99 -5.89 14.06 3.53
CA GLU A 99 -7.10 13.25 3.55
C GLU A 99 -7.21 12.38 4.80
N LEU A 100 -6.08 11.82 5.25
CA LEU A 100 -6.03 11.11 6.54
C LEU A 100 -6.55 12.00 7.67
N GLN A 101 -6.05 13.24 7.79
CA GLN A 101 -6.48 14.18 8.82
C GLN A 101 -7.95 14.59 8.66
N MET A 102 -8.39 14.89 7.44
CA MET A 102 -9.78 15.29 7.15
C MET A 102 -10.79 14.19 7.46
N SER A 103 -10.41 12.94 7.32
CA SER A 103 -11.25 11.75 7.64
C SER A 103 -11.12 11.29 9.09
N GLY A 104 -10.45 12.06 9.96
CA GLY A 104 -10.29 11.74 11.38
C GLY A 104 -9.17 10.73 11.68
N GLY A 105 -8.36 10.39 10.69
CA GLY A 105 -7.16 9.59 10.87
C GLY A 105 -6.00 10.39 11.44
N GLN A 106 -4.99 9.66 11.90
CA GLN A 106 -3.81 10.21 12.54
C GLN A 106 -2.55 9.53 12.01
N MET A 107 -1.42 10.23 12.12
CA MET A 107 -0.09 9.72 11.83
C MET A 107 0.84 10.03 12.99
N LEU A 108 1.70 9.07 13.34
CA LEU A 108 2.83 9.29 14.24
C LEU A 108 4.12 8.84 13.56
N THR A 109 5.22 9.46 13.96
CA THR A 109 6.56 9.18 13.45
C THR A 109 7.52 8.92 14.61
N ALA A 110 8.25 7.81 14.57
CA ALA A 110 9.38 7.56 15.46
C ALA A 110 10.65 8.19 14.86
N LEU A 111 11.33 9.02 15.65
CA LEU A 111 12.58 9.67 15.30
C LEU A 111 13.74 9.11 16.14
N ASN A 112 14.91 8.97 15.53
CA ASN A 112 16.15 8.68 16.23
C ASN A 112 16.75 9.96 16.88
N ILE A 113 17.90 9.81 17.54
CA ILE A 113 18.61 10.93 18.18
C ILE A 113 19.15 12.00 17.20
N GLN A 114 19.19 11.68 15.90
CA GLN A 114 19.54 12.62 14.83
C GLN A 114 18.28 13.29 14.22
N GLU A 115 17.11 13.08 14.83
CA GLU A 115 15.81 13.56 14.34
C GLU A 115 15.41 12.98 12.97
N GLU A 116 15.96 11.84 12.60
CA GLU A 116 15.62 11.16 11.36
C GLU A 116 14.46 10.16 11.58
N PRO A 117 13.47 10.06 10.66
CA PRO A 117 12.41 9.07 10.75
C PRO A 117 12.95 7.64 10.66
N ILE A 118 12.55 6.80 11.61
CA ILE A 118 12.86 5.36 11.70
C ILE A 118 11.61 4.50 11.79
N GLY A 119 10.43 5.13 11.82
CA GLY A 119 9.15 4.46 11.77
C GLY A 119 7.99 5.43 11.58
N MET A 120 6.90 4.94 10.99
CA MET A 120 5.65 5.66 10.75
C MET A 120 4.46 4.74 10.94
N ILE A 121 3.38 5.26 11.54
CA ILE A 121 2.09 4.60 11.66
C ILE A 121 0.99 5.53 11.19
N PHE A 122 0.06 5.01 10.37
CA PHE A 122 -1.11 5.70 9.85
C PHE A 122 -2.35 4.95 10.31
N PHE A 123 -3.20 5.58 11.11
CA PHE A 123 -4.29 4.88 11.78
C PHE A 123 -5.54 5.71 11.98
N TYR A 124 -6.65 5.02 12.25
CA TYR A 124 -7.95 5.58 12.61
C TYR A 124 -8.41 4.99 13.93
N PRO A 125 -8.87 5.80 14.89
CA PRO A 125 -9.63 5.29 16.04
C PRO A 125 -10.97 4.71 15.59
N VAL A 126 -11.28 3.45 15.96
CA VAL A 126 -12.50 2.75 15.58
C VAL A 126 -13.09 2.03 16.81
N GLY A 127 -14.01 2.68 17.52
CA GLY A 127 -14.61 2.09 18.71
C GLY A 127 -13.60 1.76 19.79
N ASP A 128 -13.37 0.46 20.06
CA ASP A 128 -12.47 -0.06 21.09
C ASP A 128 -11.08 -0.47 20.57
N TYR A 129 -10.73 -0.12 19.33
CA TYR A 129 -9.43 -0.40 18.74
C TYR A 129 -8.98 0.73 17.80
N ILE A 130 -7.71 0.71 17.38
CA ILE A 130 -7.24 1.49 16.24
C ILE A 130 -7.14 0.58 15.00
N TYR A 131 -7.57 1.10 13.85
CA TYR A 131 -7.33 0.46 12.56
C TYR A 131 -6.11 1.10 11.90
N VAL A 132 -5.05 0.33 11.72
CA VAL A 132 -3.78 0.79 11.15
C VAL A 132 -3.77 0.48 9.65
N LYS A 133 -3.88 1.54 8.83
CA LYS A 133 -3.82 1.41 7.36
C LYS A 133 -2.41 1.12 6.85
N GLU A 134 -1.39 1.63 7.55
CA GLU A 134 0.00 1.41 7.18
C GLU A 134 0.91 1.52 8.40
N LEU A 135 1.91 0.65 8.48
CA LEU A 135 2.92 0.63 9.52
C LEU A 135 4.29 0.31 8.91
N MET A 136 5.18 1.28 8.97
CA MET A 136 6.54 1.19 8.44
C MET A 136 7.55 1.40 9.56
N TYR A 137 8.57 0.56 9.64
CA TYR A 137 9.54 0.60 10.75
C TYR A 137 10.87 -0.02 10.34
N ASP A 138 11.92 0.36 11.06
CA ASP A 138 13.25 -0.21 10.83
C ASP A 138 13.46 -1.52 11.61
N ASN A 139 12.79 -1.70 12.76
CA ASN A 139 12.85 -2.92 13.57
C ASN A 139 11.58 -3.10 14.44
N ASP A 140 11.43 -4.28 15.04
CA ASP A 140 10.26 -4.64 15.85
C ASP A 140 10.08 -3.79 17.12
N ASN A 141 11.15 -3.25 17.70
CA ASN A 141 11.03 -2.35 18.84
C ASN A 141 10.32 -1.06 18.45
N ILE A 142 10.69 -0.49 17.29
CA ILE A 142 10.04 0.71 16.74
C ILE A 142 8.59 0.42 16.38
N LYS A 143 8.28 -0.76 15.79
CA LYS A 143 6.91 -1.20 15.56
C LYS A 143 6.08 -1.17 16.85
N ASN A 144 6.58 -1.84 17.88
CA ASN A 144 5.88 -1.96 19.17
C ASN A 144 5.69 -0.59 19.83
N LEU A 145 6.69 0.28 19.78
CA LEU A 145 6.61 1.64 20.31
C LEU A 145 5.53 2.48 19.60
N LEU A 146 5.48 2.42 18.26
CA LEU A 146 4.47 3.13 17.48
C LEU A 146 3.05 2.62 17.77
N LEU A 147 2.86 1.30 17.86
CA LEU A 147 1.58 0.70 18.19
C LEU A 147 1.13 1.11 19.60
N GLN A 148 2.03 1.07 20.58
CA GLN A 148 1.73 1.48 21.94
C GLN A 148 1.34 2.96 22.01
N GLU A 149 2.12 3.83 21.39
CA GLU A 149 1.83 5.27 21.43
C GLU A 149 0.49 5.58 20.78
N ALA A 150 0.21 5.00 19.61
CA ALA A 150 -1.04 5.18 18.89
C ALA A 150 -2.26 4.66 19.68
N THR A 151 -2.15 3.49 20.35
CA THR A 151 -3.22 2.95 21.18
C THR A 151 -3.42 3.76 22.46
N THR A 152 -2.33 4.24 23.09
CA THR A 152 -2.38 5.10 24.27
C THR A 152 -3.07 6.43 23.97
N GLN A 153 -2.71 7.10 22.88
CA GLN A 153 -3.35 8.36 22.45
C GLN A 153 -4.84 8.16 22.14
N SER A 154 -5.19 7.01 21.55
CA SER A 154 -6.58 6.65 21.25
C SER A 154 -7.36 6.09 22.45
N LYS A 155 -6.71 5.87 23.60
CA LYS A 155 -7.28 5.28 24.84
C LYS A 155 -7.90 3.89 24.60
N VAL A 156 -7.23 3.08 23.81
CA VAL A 156 -7.61 1.68 23.53
C VAL A 156 -6.39 0.76 23.72
N GLU A 157 -6.61 -0.54 23.84
CA GLU A 157 -5.54 -1.53 24.04
C GLU A 157 -5.28 -2.38 22.80
N LYS A 158 -6.12 -2.25 21.77
CA LYS A 158 -6.11 -3.12 20.60
C LYS A 158 -5.78 -2.33 19.34
N ALA A 159 -4.93 -2.91 18.50
CA ALA A 159 -4.67 -2.46 17.14
C ALA A 159 -4.97 -3.57 16.13
N VAL A 160 -5.66 -3.25 15.04
CA VAL A 160 -5.83 -4.11 13.87
C VAL A 160 -5.04 -3.49 12.73
N CYS A 161 -3.98 -4.17 12.30
CA CYS A 161 -3.06 -3.66 11.31
C CYS A 161 -3.29 -4.33 9.96
N ARG A 162 -3.51 -3.54 8.91
CA ARG A 162 -3.40 -4.01 7.53
C ARG A 162 -1.93 -4.30 7.23
N THR A 163 -1.64 -5.47 6.72
CA THR A 163 -0.29 -5.90 6.36
C THR A 163 -0.24 -6.42 4.92
N PRO A 164 0.93 -6.42 4.27
CA PRO A 164 1.11 -7.17 3.03
C PRO A 164 0.70 -8.63 3.22
N PHE A 165 0.36 -9.28 2.11
CA PHE A 165 0.02 -10.71 2.11
C PHE A 165 1.11 -11.55 2.79
N THR A 166 0.73 -12.33 3.80
CA THR A 166 1.66 -13.19 4.55
C THR A 166 1.23 -14.66 4.60
N GLY A 167 0.14 -15.05 3.91
CA GLY A 167 -0.35 -16.43 3.93
C GLY A 167 -1.87 -16.59 3.85
N PRO A 168 -2.44 -17.68 4.34
CA PRO A 168 -3.89 -17.91 4.28
C PRO A 168 -4.66 -16.87 5.11
N GLY A 169 -5.83 -16.48 4.62
CA GLY A 169 -6.67 -15.46 5.28
C GLY A 169 -6.49 -14.05 4.72
N THR A 170 -6.22 -13.94 3.43
CA THR A 170 -6.12 -12.67 2.72
C THR A 170 -7.43 -12.17 2.19
N PHE A 171 -7.50 -10.86 2.02
CA PHE A 171 -8.63 -10.17 1.42
C PHE A 171 -8.17 -9.46 0.15
N PRO A 172 -8.99 -9.43 -0.91
CA PRO A 172 -8.70 -8.62 -2.08
C PRO A 172 -8.73 -7.14 -1.69
N LEU A 173 -7.68 -6.40 -2.07
CA LEU A 173 -7.57 -4.97 -1.81
C LEU A 173 -7.76 -4.17 -3.10
N GLY A 174 -6.96 -4.49 -4.10
CA GLY A 174 -6.91 -3.69 -5.31
C GLY A 174 -6.96 -4.51 -6.58
N MET A 175 -7.43 -3.86 -7.62
CA MET A 175 -7.53 -4.42 -8.96
C MET A 175 -6.61 -3.68 -9.92
N ALA A 176 -6.19 -4.38 -10.98
CA ALA A 176 -5.37 -3.80 -12.04
C ALA A 176 -5.95 -4.14 -13.42
N ARG A 177 -5.61 -3.29 -14.39
CA ARG A 177 -5.91 -3.51 -15.80
C ARG A 177 -4.75 -3.03 -16.67
N VAL A 178 -4.30 -3.91 -17.55
CA VAL A 178 -3.35 -3.57 -18.61
C VAL A 178 -4.04 -2.70 -19.66
N LEU A 179 -3.45 -1.56 -20.02
CA LEU A 179 -3.89 -0.66 -21.09
C LEU A 179 -2.98 -0.80 -22.33
N ASP A 180 -1.68 -0.61 -22.18
CA ASP A 180 -0.71 -0.79 -23.28
C ASP A 180 -0.13 -2.21 -23.24
N ARG A 181 -0.86 -3.12 -23.90
CA ARG A 181 -0.51 -4.54 -23.95
C ARG A 181 0.85 -4.79 -24.59
N ASP A 182 1.09 -4.19 -25.74
CA ASP A 182 2.32 -4.44 -26.50
C ASP A 182 3.55 -4.00 -25.72
N ARG A 183 3.53 -2.83 -25.11
CA ARG A 183 4.61 -2.33 -24.27
C ARG A 183 4.91 -3.25 -23.09
N LEU A 184 3.87 -3.66 -22.36
CA LEU A 184 4.04 -4.51 -21.19
C LEU A 184 4.47 -5.93 -21.54
N ILE A 185 3.96 -6.51 -22.62
CA ILE A 185 4.39 -7.83 -23.12
C ILE A 185 5.87 -7.80 -23.51
N HIS A 186 6.32 -6.77 -24.24
CA HIS A 186 7.74 -6.66 -24.61
C HIS A 186 8.63 -6.46 -23.39
N HIS A 187 8.21 -5.63 -22.43
CA HIS A 187 8.95 -5.45 -21.19
C HIS A 187 9.05 -6.76 -20.39
N TRP A 188 7.94 -7.47 -20.25
CA TRP A 188 7.91 -8.76 -19.56
C TRP A 188 8.81 -9.80 -20.24
N ALA A 189 8.71 -9.94 -21.57
CA ALA A 189 9.54 -10.87 -22.32
C ALA A 189 11.03 -10.56 -22.20
N PHE A 190 11.41 -9.28 -22.14
CA PHE A 190 12.79 -8.87 -21.91
C PHE A 190 13.30 -9.26 -20.51
N THR A 191 12.49 -9.09 -19.48
CA THR A 191 12.85 -9.43 -18.09
C THR A 191 12.74 -10.92 -17.78
N HIS A 192 12.01 -11.69 -18.60
CA HIS A 192 11.76 -13.12 -18.42
C HIS A 192 12.22 -13.95 -19.65
N ALA A 193 13.43 -13.65 -20.15
CA ALA A 193 13.98 -14.26 -21.37
C ALA A 193 14.03 -15.81 -21.34
N ASN A 194 14.05 -16.42 -20.16
CA ASN A 194 14.02 -17.88 -19.98
C ASN A 194 12.60 -18.44 -19.74
N SER A 195 11.56 -17.64 -19.92
CA SER A 195 10.19 -18.13 -19.78
C SER A 195 9.80 -19.10 -20.89
N VAL A 196 8.97 -20.06 -20.57
CA VAL A 196 8.36 -20.99 -21.55
C VAL A 196 7.35 -20.27 -22.44
N LEU A 197 6.75 -19.17 -21.93
CA LEU A 197 5.76 -18.37 -22.66
C LEU A 197 6.46 -17.43 -23.65
N ASN A 198 5.99 -17.44 -24.91
CA ASN A 198 6.46 -16.54 -25.93
C ASN A 198 5.52 -15.34 -26.15
N ILE A 199 5.99 -14.30 -26.84
CA ILE A 199 5.22 -13.08 -27.12
C ILE A 199 3.89 -13.39 -27.84
N GLY A 200 3.87 -14.40 -28.75
CA GLY A 200 2.68 -14.77 -29.48
C GLY A 200 1.58 -15.36 -28.60
N GLU A 201 1.96 -16.10 -27.54
CA GLU A 201 1.02 -16.64 -26.55
C GLU A 201 0.49 -15.53 -25.64
N LEU A 202 1.35 -14.62 -25.18
CA LEU A 202 0.95 -13.47 -24.36
C LEU A 202 -0.05 -12.57 -25.11
N LYS A 203 0.14 -12.36 -26.40
CA LYS A 203 -0.77 -11.57 -27.24
C LYS A 203 -2.16 -12.19 -27.41
N LYS A 204 -2.31 -13.51 -27.24
CA LYS A 204 -3.60 -14.20 -27.32
C LYS A 204 -4.39 -14.20 -26.02
N MET A 205 -3.76 -13.90 -24.90
CA MET A 205 -4.45 -13.87 -23.61
C MET A 205 -5.51 -12.76 -23.58
N ASP A 206 -6.59 -12.97 -22.82
CA ASP A 206 -7.51 -11.90 -22.47
C ASP A 206 -6.81 -10.87 -21.53
N THR A 207 -7.42 -9.71 -21.35
CA THR A 207 -6.80 -8.63 -20.56
C THR A 207 -6.59 -9.01 -19.11
N GLN A 208 -7.54 -9.71 -18.50
CA GLN A 208 -7.46 -10.10 -17.07
C GLN A 208 -6.38 -11.15 -16.85
N SER A 209 -6.34 -12.20 -17.65
CA SER A 209 -5.31 -13.24 -17.60
C SER A 209 -3.90 -12.65 -17.83
N LEU A 210 -3.76 -11.76 -18.80
CA LEU A 210 -2.51 -11.07 -19.05
C LEU A 210 -2.10 -10.18 -17.86
N THR A 211 -3.04 -9.44 -17.27
CA THR A 211 -2.76 -8.59 -16.10
C THR A 211 -2.26 -9.42 -14.93
N ARG A 212 -2.93 -10.53 -14.61
CA ARG A 212 -2.51 -11.45 -13.53
C ARG A 212 -1.12 -12.02 -13.78
N LEU A 213 -0.84 -12.44 -15.01
CA LEU A 213 0.47 -12.98 -15.38
C LEU A 213 1.57 -11.92 -15.21
N LEU A 214 1.37 -10.72 -15.77
CA LEU A 214 2.36 -9.65 -15.74
C LEU A 214 2.67 -9.17 -14.32
N LEU A 215 1.68 -9.20 -13.42
CA LEU A 215 1.84 -8.87 -12.01
C LEU A 215 2.23 -10.08 -11.14
N ASN A 216 2.32 -11.28 -11.75
CA ASN A 216 2.58 -12.54 -11.05
C ASN A 216 1.63 -12.77 -9.86
N TYR A 217 0.36 -12.41 -10.03
CA TYR A 217 -0.68 -12.59 -9.03
C TYR A 217 -1.00 -14.08 -8.88
N GLN A 218 -1.09 -14.43 -7.80
CA GLN A 218 -1.05 -14.78 -6.43
C GLN A 218 0.29 -15.40 -5.97
N SER A 219 1.33 -15.34 -6.80
CA SER A 219 2.62 -15.99 -6.50
C SER A 219 3.59 -15.06 -5.76
N ARG A 220 3.26 -13.78 -5.62
CA ARG A 220 4.09 -12.80 -4.89
C ARG A 220 3.24 -11.82 -4.10
N GLU A 221 3.86 -11.26 -3.08
CA GLU A 221 3.31 -10.20 -2.26
C GLU A 221 3.20 -8.91 -3.06
N ALA A 222 1.99 -8.57 -3.52
CA ALA A 222 1.69 -7.28 -4.11
C ALA A 222 0.82 -6.49 -3.15
N TYR A 223 1.22 -5.29 -2.78
CA TYR A 223 0.54 -4.48 -1.77
C TYR A 223 0.36 -3.03 -2.22
N MET A 224 -0.84 -2.49 -1.98
CA MET A 224 -1.16 -1.09 -2.23
C MET A 224 -1.21 -0.36 -0.89
N SER A 225 -0.15 0.41 -0.61
CA SER A 225 -0.05 1.23 0.59
C SER A 225 -0.77 2.55 0.39
N LEU A 226 -1.53 3.00 1.39
CA LEU A 226 -2.06 4.37 1.53
C LEU A 226 -2.66 4.94 0.24
N MET A 227 -3.43 4.15 -0.50
CA MET A 227 -4.23 4.71 -1.59
C MET A 227 -5.35 5.59 -1.02
N LEU A 228 -5.72 6.60 -1.79
CA LEU A 228 -6.91 7.40 -1.55
C LEU A 228 -8.12 6.50 -1.78
N ASP A 229 -8.85 6.15 -0.74
CA ASP A 229 -10.00 5.24 -0.73
C ASP A 229 -11.18 5.83 0.09
#